data_ec402d5d689922e2d416ba0985877ea2
#
_entry.id   ec402d5d689922e2d416ba0985877ea2
#
_cell.length_a   1.000
_cell.length_b   1.000
_cell.length_c   1.000
_cell.angle_alpha   90.00
_cell.angle_beta   90.00
_cell.angle_gamma   90.00
#
_symmetry.space_group_name_H-M   'P 1'
#
loop_
_entity.id
_entity.type
_entity.pdbx_description
1 polymer ?
#
loop_
_entity_poly.entity_id
_entity_poly.type
_entity_poly.pdbx_seq_one_letter_code
_entity_poly.pdbx_strand_id
1 'polypeptide(L)'
;MKKRFITYGTNRYERSKFRLGKQVEALELFDSVTLYDNNKLSNEFKEKHREVLSKQHGGGFWIWKLDIIKQELDNMKENDILVYADAGCVINNEGKERMMEYFDMLNK
;
A
#
# COMPACT_ATOMS: atom_id res chain seq x y z
N MET A 1 -7.67 9.56 -14.94
CA MET A 1 -6.56 8.88 -14.25
C MET A 1 -6.79 8.89 -12.74
N LYS A 2 -6.77 7.72 -12.12
CA LYS A 2 -6.92 7.63 -10.67
C LYS A 2 -5.58 7.37 -10.02
N LYS A 3 -5.38 7.94 -8.83
CA LYS A 3 -4.18 7.75 -8.02
C LYS A 3 -4.57 6.96 -6.78
N ARG A 4 -3.95 5.80 -6.61
CA ARG A 4 -4.24 4.89 -5.50
C ARG A 4 -3.01 4.74 -4.62
N PHE A 5 -3.22 4.83 -3.31
CA PHE A 5 -2.17 4.57 -2.33
C PHE A 5 -2.53 3.32 -1.53
N ILE A 6 -1.56 2.42 -1.37
CA ILE A 6 -1.74 1.22 -0.56
C ILE A 6 -0.57 1.04 0.40
N THR A 7 -0.87 0.44 1.54
CA THR A 7 0.13 -0.01 2.49
C THR A 7 -0.38 -1.27 3.18
N TYR A 8 0.49 -1.95 3.91
CA TYR A 8 0.15 -3.17 4.63
C TYR A 8 0.72 -3.09 6.03
N GLY A 9 -0.03 -3.57 7.02
CA GLY A 9 0.46 -3.66 8.38
C GLY A 9 -0.46 -4.53 9.23
N THR A 10 0.15 -5.33 10.10
CA THR A 10 -0.58 -6.19 11.02
C THR A 10 0.22 -6.29 12.31
N ASN A 11 -0.42 -6.70 13.40
CA ASN A 11 0.21 -6.85 14.70
C ASN A 11 0.88 -5.54 15.14
N ARG A 12 2.18 -5.56 15.41
CA ARG A 12 2.91 -4.38 15.89
C ARG A 12 2.94 -3.20 14.91
N TYR A 13 2.57 -3.42 13.65
CA TYR A 13 2.57 -2.37 12.62
C TYR A 13 1.22 -1.70 12.44
N GLU A 14 0.19 -2.10 13.20
CA GLU A 14 -1.15 -1.52 13.11
C GLU A 14 -1.17 0.00 13.31
N ARG A 15 -0.53 0.48 14.38
CA ARG A 15 -0.48 1.92 14.68
C ARG A 15 0.22 2.70 13.59
N SER A 16 1.36 2.17 13.12
CA SER A 16 2.13 2.82 12.06
C SER A 16 1.31 2.91 10.78
N LYS A 17 0.58 1.85 10.46
CA LYS A 17 -0.29 1.80 9.28
C LYS A 17 -1.36 2.89 9.34
N PHE A 18 -2.07 3.01 10.45
CA PHE A 18 -3.12 4.02 10.59
C PHE A 18 -2.56 5.43 10.56
N ARG A 19 -1.42 5.66 11.21
CA ARG A 19 -0.74 6.95 11.14
C ARG A 19 -0.37 7.31 9.70
N LEU A 20 0.23 6.39 8.96
CA LEU A 20 0.60 6.61 7.57
C LEU A 20 -0.63 6.93 6.72
N GLY A 21 -1.71 6.18 6.91
CA GLY A 21 -2.96 6.43 6.20
C GLY A 21 -3.47 7.85 6.40
N LYS A 22 -3.45 8.34 7.63
CA LYS A 22 -3.88 9.71 7.93
C LYS A 22 -2.96 10.74 7.29
N GLN A 23 -1.65 10.50 7.29
CA GLN A 23 -0.69 11.40 6.66
C GLN A 23 -0.92 11.49 5.15
N VAL A 24 -1.20 10.36 4.52
CA VAL A 24 -1.46 10.31 3.08
C VAL A 24 -2.78 11.01 2.74
N GLU A 25 -3.83 10.78 3.52
CA GLU A 25 -5.12 11.44 3.32
C GLU A 25 -4.98 12.95 3.45
N ALA A 26 -4.16 13.43 4.37
CA ALA A 26 -3.93 14.86 4.57
C ALA A 26 -3.26 15.53 3.37
N LEU A 27 -2.58 14.78 2.52
CA LEU A 27 -2.00 15.33 1.29
C LEU A 27 -3.06 15.68 0.23
N GLU A 28 -4.22 15.01 0.29
CA GLU A 28 -5.31 15.20 -0.67
C GLU A 28 -4.89 14.99 -2.14
N LEU A 29 -3.98 14.02 -2.35
CA LEU A 29 -3.45 13.69 -3.68
C LEU A 29 -4.02 12.41 -4.27
N PHE A 30 -4.63 11.55 -3.45
CA PHE A 30 -5.02 10.20 -3.87
C PHE A 30 -6.54 10.05 -3.90
N ASP A 31 -7.03 9.35 -4.92
CA ASP A 31 -8.46 9.01 -5.05
C ASP A 31 -8.86 7.92 -4.08
N SER A 32 -7.92 7.06 -3.71
CA SER A 32 -8.18 6.03 -2.70
C SER A 32 -6.93 5.75 -1.87
N VAL A 33 -7.15 5.42 -0.60
CA VAL A 33 -6.11 5.01 0.34
C VAL A 33 -6.59 3.70 0.96
N THR A 34 -5.87 2.60 0.73
CA THR A 34 -6.25 1.29 1.23
C THR A 34 -5.20 0.76 2.19
N LEU A 35 -5.64 0.42 3.39
CA LEU A 35 -4.78 -0.11 4.45
C LEU A 35 -5.02 -1.62 4.55
N TYR A 36 -4.08 -2.39 4.03
CA TYR A 36 -4.18 -3.85 3.96
C TYR A 36 -3.73 -4.52 5.24
N ASP A 37 -4.29 -5.69 5.49
CA ASP A 37 -3.86 -6.61 6.55
C ASP A 37 -4.05 -8.05 6.06
N ASN A 38 -3.82 -9.03 6.95
CA ASN A 38 -3.97 -10.45 6.58
C ASN A 38 -5.35 -10.79 6.05
N ASN A 39 -6.39 -10.11 6.53
CA ASN A 39 -7.76 -10.42 6.13
C ASN A 39 -8.06 -10.01 4.69
N LYS A 40 -7.27 -9.13 4.13
CA LYS A 40 -7.47 -8.62 2.77
C LYS A 40 -6.59 -9.33 1.73
N LEU A 41 -5.75 -10.25 2.15
CA LEU A 41 -5.01 -11.09 1.22
C LEU A 41 -5.96 -12.08 0.55
N SER A 42 -5.68 -12.46 -0.69
CA SER A 42 -6.53 -13.41 -1.40
C SER A 42 -6.46 -14.78 -0.73
N ASN A 43 -7.57 -15.53 -0.80
CA ASN A 43 -7.62 -16.88 -0.20
C ASN A 43 -6.62 -17.82 -0.86
N GLU A 44 -6.47 -17.73 -2.16
CA GLU A 44 -5.50 -18.54 -2.91
C GLU A 44 -4.08 -18.28 -2.42
N PHE A 45 -3.73 -17.01 -2.23
CA PHE A 45 -2.41 -16.62 -1.74
C PHE A 45 -2.18 -17.14 -0.33
N LYS A 46 -3.18 -17.03 0.56
CA LYS A 46 -3.07 -17.51 1.94
C LYS A 46 -2.83 -19.01 2.02
N GLU A 47 -3.55 -19.78 1.20
CA GLU A 47 -3.38 -21.23 1.15
C GLU A 47 -1.97 -21.60 0.69
N LYS A 48 -1.51 -21.00 -0.39
CA LYS A 48 -0.22 -21.28 -0.99
C LYS A 48 0.95 -20.97 -0.06
N HIS A 49 0.82 -19.93 0.76
CA HIS A 49 1.91 -19.42 1.58
C HIS A 49 1.61 -19.47 3.07
N ARG A 50 0.78 -20.42 3.51
CA ARG A 50 0.32 -20.51 4.90
C ARG A 50 1.46 -20.47 5.91
N GLU A 51 2.49 -21.26 5.71
CA GLU A 51 3.60 -21.34 6.67
C GLU A 51 4.35 -20.02 6.77
N VAL A 52 4.61 -19.39 5.63
CA VAL A 52 5.32 -18.11 5.59
C VAL A 52 4.49 -17.03 6.25
N LEU A 53 3.19 -16.97 5.97
CA LEU A 53 2.29 -15.96 6.53
C LEU A 53 2.10 -16.11 8.04
N SER A 54 2.35 -17.28 8.61
CA SER A 54 2.27 -17.48 10.05
C SER A 54 3.43 -16.86 10.82
N LYS A 55 4.51 -16.49 10.14
CA LYS A 55 5.65 -15.82 10.76
C LYS A 55 5.25 -14.39 11.12
N GLN A 56 5.67 -13.93 12.32
CA GLN A 56 5.32 -12.60 12.79
C GLN A 56 6.14 -11.50 12.12
N HIS A 57 7.38 -11.78 11.81
CA HIS A 57 8.28 -10.78 11.25
C HIS A 57 7.88 -10.43 9.82
N GLY A 58 7.56 -9.16 9.59
CA GLY A 58 7.17 -8.68 8.26
C GLY A 58 5.87 -9.24 7.73
N GLY A 59 5.04 -9.85 8.59
CA GLY A 59 3.76 -10.40 8.15
C GLY A 59 3.90 -11.53 7.14
N GLY A 60 4.96 -12.33 7.23
CA GLY A 60 5.25 -13.40 6.30
C GLY A 60 6.45 -13.09 5.41
N PHE A 61 7.46 -12.44 5.97
CA PHE A 61 8.70 -12.05 5.27
C PHE A 61 8.43 -11.20 4.03
N TRP A 62 7.40 -10.33 4.12
CA TRP A 62 7.01 -9.37 3.07
C TRP A 62 6.52 -10.01 1.77
N ILE A 63 6.27 -11.32 1.76
CA ILE A 63 5.73 -12.00 0.57
C ILE A 63 4.34 -11.48 0.19
N TRP A 64 3.60 -10.96 1.17
CA TRP A 64 2.26 -10.39 0.98
C TRP A 64 2.24 -9.19 0.02
N LYS A 65 3.37 -8.50 -0.17
CA LYS A 65 3.45 -7.37 -1.12
C LYS A 65 2.99 -7.78 -2.51
N LEU A 66 3.40 -8.96 -2.95
CA LEU A 66 3.06 -9.44 -4.29
C LEU A 66 1.55 -9.57 -4.46
N ASP A 67 0.87 -10.05 -3.43
CA ASP A 67 -0.57 -10.25 -3.51
C ASP A 67 -1.35 -8.93 -3.53
N ILE A 68 -1.04 -8.01 -2.62
CA ILE A 68 -1.80 -6.75 -2.57
C ILE A 68 -1.54 -5.87 -3.77
N ILE A 69 -0.32 -5.85 -4.29
CA ILE A 69 -0.02 -5.10 -5.49
C ILE A 69 -0.78 -5.69 -6.67
N LYS A 70 -0.81 -7.03 -6.78
CA LYS A 70 -1.58 -7.68 -7.85
C LYS A 70 -3.06 -7.37 -7.76
N GLN A 71 -3.66 -7.43 -6.55
CA GLN A 71 -5.06 -7.10 -6.37
C GLN A 71 -5.39 -5.70 -6.87
N GLU A 72 -4.54 -4.73 -6.52
CA GLU A 72 -4.76 -3.35 -6.96
C GLU A 72 -4.60 -3.20 -8.47
N LEU A 73 -3.55 -3.81 -9.03
CA LEU A 73 -3.32 -3.74 -10.48
C LEU A 73 -4.46 -4.35 -11.29
N ASP A 74 -5.05 -5.44 -10.80
CA ASP A 74 -6.17 -6.09 -11.47
C ASP A 74 -7.42 -5.20 -11.51
N ASN A 75 -7.53 -4.23 -10.61
CA ASN A 75 -8.65 -3.30 -10.53
C ASN A 75 -8.35 -1.93 -11.13
N MET A 76 -7.15 -1.73 -11.63
CA MET A 76 -6.72 -0.45 -12.19
C MET A 76 -6.95 -0.40 -13.69
N LYS A 77 -7.16 0.82 -14.18
CA LYS A 77 -7.24 1.09 -15.61
C LYS A 77 -5.90 1.60 -16.11
N GLU A 78 -5.72 1.55 -17.41
CA GLU A 78 -4.56 2.16 -18.04
C GLU A 78 -4.47 3.63 -17.64
N ASN A 79 -3.27 4.08 -17.33
CA ASN A 79 -2.96 5.44 -16.86
C ASN A 79 -3.28 5.71 -15.38
N ASP A 80 -3.84 4.76 -14.65
CA ASP A 80 -3.96 4.89 -13.20
C ASP A 80 -2.58 4.74 -12.56
N ILE A 81 -2.38 5.41 -11.43
CA ILE A 81 -1.10 5.37 -10.69
C ILE A 81 -1.30 4.66 -9.37
N LEU A 82 -0.38 3.74 -9.05
CA LEU A 82 -0.36 3.03 -7.78
C LEU A 82 0.91 3.42 -7.00
N VAL A 83 0.74 3.80 -5.74
CA VAL A 83 1.86 4.07 -4.83
C VAL A 83 1.77 3.11 -3.66
N TYR A 84 2.85 2.42 -3.39
CA TYR A 84 3.01 1.57 -2.22
C TYR A 84 4.09 2.15 -1.31
N ALA A 85 3.84 2.14 -0.01
CA ALA A 85 4.86 2.47 1.00
C ALA A 85 4.69 1.53 2.21
N ASP A 86 5.80 1.16 2.83
CA ASP A 86 5.76 0.35 4.05
C ASP A 86 5.09 1.12 5.19
N ALA A 87 4.41 0.39 6.08
CA ALA A 87 3.66 0.99 7.19
C ALA A 87 4.53 1.87 8.10
N GLY A 88 5.83 1.57 8.19
CA GLY A 88 6.77 2.37 8.99
C GLY A 88 7.20 3.68 8.37
N CYS A 89 6.85 3.94 7.11
CA CYS A 89 7.22 5.19 6.43
C CYS A 89 6.49 6.39 7.05
N VAL A 90 7.10 7.56 6.93
CA VAL A 90 6.50 8.82 7.36
C VAL A 90 6.36 9.72 6.12
N ILE A 91 5.16 10.23 5.92
CA ILE A 91 4.86 11.15 4.82
C ILE A 91 4.37 12.45 5.43
N ASN A 92 4.90 13.56 4.94
CA ASN A 92 4.53 14.88 5.43
C ASN A 92 4.17 15.82 4.28
N ASN A 93 3.60 16.97 4.61
CA ASN A 93 3.16 17.94 3.61
C ASN A 93 4.30 18.54 2.79
N GLU A 94 5.52 18.55 3.32
CA GLU A 94 6.67 19.05 2.60
C GLU A 94 7.01 18.20 1.37
N GLY A 95 6.63 16.93 1.39
CA GLY A 95 6.84 16.03 0.27
C GLY A 95 5.77 16.09 -0.81
N LYS A 96 4.73 16.90 -0.62
CA LYS A 96 3.58 16.93 -1.55
C LYS A 96 3.99 17.35 -2.97
N GLU A 97 4.77 18.42 -3.10
CA GLU A 97 5.21 18.89 -4.40
C GLU A 97 6.06 17.85 -5.13
N ARG A 98 6.93 17.18 -4.39
CA ARG A 98 7.78 16.13 -4.97
C ARG A 98 6.95 14.96 -5.46
N MET A 99 5.91 14.60 -4.73
CA MET A 99 4.99 13.54 -5.15
C MET A 99 4.28 13.94 -6.45
N MET A 100 3.84 15.17 -6.56
CA MET A 100 3.20 15.68 -7.77
C MET A 100 4.15 15.64 -8.95
N GLU A 101 5.43 15.95 -8.75
CA GLU A 101 6.44 15.83 -9.80
C GLU A 101 6.57 14.38 -10.29
N TYR A 102 6.54 13.41 -9.38
CA TYR A 102 6.59 12.00 -9.75
C TYR A 102 5.37 11.59 -10.57
N PHE A 103 4.19 12.08 -10.22
CA PHE A 103 2.98 11.82 -11.00
C PHE A 103 3.12 12.35 -12.43
N ASP A 104 3.66 13.56 -12.56
CA ASP A 104 3.88 14.16 -13.89
C ASP A 104 4.87 13.34 -14.72
N MET A 105 5.92 12.83 -14.10
CA MET A 105 6.89 11.98 -14.78
C MET A 105 6.26 10.72 -15.34
N LEU A 106 5.35 10.10 -14.58
CA LEU A 106 4.69 8.85 -14.99
C LEU A 106 3.68 9.08 -16.13
N ASN A 107 3.23 10.31 -16.31
CA ASN A 107 2.26 10.65 -17.35
C ASN A 107 2.88 11.04 -18.69
N LYS A 108 4.18 11.04 -18.80
CA LYS A 108 4.86 11.40 -20.04
C LYS A 108 5.09 10.22 -20.96
#